data_c8cc45496361d24d7f4446b3d6b5db85
#
_entry.id   c8cc45496361d24d7f4446b3d6b5db85
#
_cell.length_a   1.000
_cell.length_b   1.000
_cell.length_c   1.000
_cell.angle_alpha   90.00
_cell.angle_beta   90.00
_cell.angle_gamma   90.00
#
_symmetry.space_group_name_H-M   'P 1'
#
loop_
_entity.id
_entity.type
_entity.pdbx_description
1 polymer ?
#
loop_
_entity_poly.entity_id
_entity_poly.type
_entity_poly.pdbx_seq_one_letter_code
_entity_poly.pdbx_strand_id
1 'polypeptide(L)'
;MIRRVHGTTPTTTSTTSPFARIPTGPSSNQRHLVLIDTITGAISPKSVDASDTGLVFAQNMMYRHTVTVYDSSGNLVKTIPDTVDMTAFGFPGHPGITHGAPVEAAFTPDARYVYVSNYSMYGAGFGPEGSDTCTPSSAEAAGDTNSYVYRIDTRTLSIDQVIEVGLVPKYLAVSPDGKWLVVSNWCSFDVSIVDTATATQVARVPVGAYPRGIAISPNSSEAYIAIMGGDNVVTIDLQSLAKTGSFFVGENPRQLVMSPDGSYLYVTLNGPGEAVKVDLATDQVVASTYTGEDERSMAIATDGQSLYVVNYLSDTVTKLRTSDMSILQTVSTGVHPVGITYDAITGDVWVAVYTGQLLVFADTP
;
A
#
# COMPACT_ATOMS: atom_id res chain seq x y z
N MET A 1 36.04 49.24 -25.37
CA MET A 1 34.87 49.21 -24.47
C MET A 1 34.32 47.77 -24.52
N ILE A 2 34.66 46.94 -23.51
CA ILE A 2 34.23 45.55 -23.42
C ILE A 2 33.12 45.50 -22.36
N ARG A 3 31.89 45.15 -22.79
CA ARG A 3 30.76 44.92 -21.87
C ARG A 3 30.87 43.52 -21.27
N ARG A 4 30.95 43.43 -19.95
CA ARG A 4 30.78 42.19 -19.19
C ARG A 4 29.31 41.78 -19.19
N VAL A 5 29.04 40.55 -19.61
CA VAL A 5 27.75 39.88 -19.46
C VAL A 5 27.74 39.19 -18.08
N HIS A 6 26.79 39.56 -17.23
CA HIS A 6 26.55 38.88 -15.96
C HIS A 6 25.77 37.59 -16.23
N GLY A 7 26.40 36.46 -15.94
CA GLY A 7 25.72 35.18 -15.91
C GLY A 7 24.88 35.08 -14.64
N THR A 8 23.58 34.86 -14.82
CA THR A 8 22.67 34.50 -13.74
C THR A 8 22.76 32.99 -13.50
N THR A 9 23.20 32.63 -12.30
CA THR A 9 23.17 31.24 -11.78
C THR A 9 21.71 30.80 -11.60
N PRO A 10 21.30 29.61 -12.05
CA PRO A 10 19.97 29.14 -11.76
C PRO A 10 19.86 28.75 -10.27
N THR A 11 18.95 29.39 -9.57
CA THR A 11 18.57 29.03 -8.20
C THR A 11 17.75 27.76 -8.28
N THR A 12 18.30 26.64 -7.84
CA THR A 12 17.56 25.41 -7.60
C THR A 12 16.63 25.63 -6.40
N THR A 13 15.36 25.85 -6.66
CA THR A 13 14.31 25.78 -5.65
C THR A 13 14.07 24.32 -5.31
N SER A 14 14.58 23.87 -4.16
CA SER A 14 14.18 22.64 -3.52
C SER A 14 12.70 22.78 -3.14
N THR A 15 11.82 22.06 -3.84
CA THR A 15 10.41 21.90 -3.45
C THR A 15 10.34 20.86 -2.34
N THR A 16 10.57 21.25 -1.10
CA THR A 16 10.14 20.47 0.06
C THR A 16 8.62 20.51 0.12
N SER A 17 7.99 19.32 0.16
CA SER A 17 6.57 19.17 0.42
C SER A 17 6.17 19.97 1.66
N PRO A 18 5.11 20.81 1.62
CA PRO A 18 4.79 21.73 2.71
C PRO A 18 4.16 21.06 3.95
N PHE A 19 3.98 19.73 3.98
CA PHE A 19 3.15 19.05 4.98
C PHE A 19 3.85 18.02 5.87
N ALA A 20 5.09 17.66 5.64
CA ALA A 20 5.80 16.77 6.56
C ALA A 20 6.28 17.55 7.79
N ARG A 21 5.46 17.64 8.82
CA ARG A 21 5.95 17.99 10.16
C ARG A 21 6.71 16.76 10.69
N ILE A 22 8.04 16.80 10.68
CA ILE A 22 8.83 15.83 11.46
C ILE A 22 8.39 16.01 12.92
N PRO A 23 7.87 14.97 13.60
CA PRO A 23 7.48 15.08 15.00
C PRO A 23 8.64 15.61 15.82
N THR A 24 8.44 16.70 16.57
CA THR A 24 9.45 17.25 17.48
C THR A 24 9.53 16.35 18.70
N GLY A 25 10.64 15.61 18.87
CA GLY A 25 10.81 14.67 19.99
C GLY A 25 11.92 13.67 19.71
N PRO A 26 12.11 12.66 20.58
CA PRO A 26 13.04 11.57 20.31
C PRO A 26 12.66 10.82 19.03
N SER A 27 13.65 10.26 18.34
CA SER A 27 13.44 9.46 17.13
C SER A 27 12.53 8.26 17.41
N SER A 28 11.83 7.77 16.38
CA SER A 28 10.85 6.68 16.52
C SER A 28 11.45 5.43 17.21
N ASN A 29 12.72 5.11 16.96
CA ASN A 29 13.41 3.97 17.59
C ASN A 29 13.71 4.16 19.10
N GLN A 30 13.37 5.30 19.68
CA GLN A 30 13.46 5.60 21.11
C GLN A 30 12.09 5.73 21.77
N ARG A 31 11.01 5.43 21.05
CA ARG A 31 9.63 5.51 21.49
C ARG A 31 9.03 4.13 21.70
N HIS A 32 7.88 4.08 22.39
CA HIS A 32 7.15 2.85 22.69
C HIS A 32 5.71 2.94 22.19
N LEU A 33 5.20 1.82 21.69
CA LEU A 33 3.80 1.67 21.32
C LEU A 33 2.93 1.51 22.55
N VAL A 34 1.94 2.38 22.71
CA VAL A 34 0.93 2.32 23.76
C VAL A 34 -0.44 2.36 23.10
N LEU A 35 -1.28 1.35 23.33
CA LEU A 35 -2.65 1.34 22.81
C LEU A 35 -3.44 2.50 23.45
N ILE A 36 -3.95 3.41 22.62
CA ILE A 36 -4.71 4.59 23.07
C ILE A 36 -6.17 4.55 22.65
N ASP A 37 -6.51 3.81 21.57
CA ASP A 37 -7.90 3.69 21.12
C ASP A 37 -8.16 2.34 20.44
N THR A 38 -9.43 1.91 20.49
CA THR A 38 -9.96 0.73 19.81
C THR A 38 -11.28 1.09 19.15
N ILE A 39 -11.21 1.34 17.86
CA ILE A 39 -12.38 1.72 17.04
C ILE A 39 -13.09 0.44 16.61
N THR A 40 -14.37 0.37 16.91
CA THR A 40 -15.25 -0.76 16.59
C THR A 40 -16.50 -0.28 15.88
N GLY A 41 -17.36 -1.21 15.44
CA GLY A 41 -18.63 -0.90 14.82
C GLY A 41 -18.92 -1.73 13.57
N ALA A 42 -19.56 -1.11 12.59
CA ALA A 42 -19.90 -1.80 11.34
C ALA A 42 -18.71 -1.82 10.37
N ILE A 43 -17.54 -2.27 10.82
CA ILE A 43 -16.30 -2.37 10.05
C ILE A 43 -15.79 -3.81 9.98
N SER A 44 -15.04 -4.13 8.92
CA SER A 44 -14.31 -5.38 8.73
C SER A 44 -13.06 -5.08 7.90
N PRO A 45 -12.12 -4.34 8.49
CA PRO A 45 -11.01 -3.76 7.74
C PRO A 45 -10.03 -4.86 7.29
N LYS A 46 -9.67 -4.81 6.01
CA LYS A 46 -8.61 -5.61 5.38
C LYS A 46 -7.29 -4.87 5.36
N SER A 47 -7.35 -3.55 5.25
CA SER A 47 -6.21 -2.65 5.32
C SER A 47 -6.61 -1.32 5.96
N VAL A 48 -5.62 -0.53 6.28
CA VAL A 48 -5.75 0.84 6.78
C VAL A 48 -4.58 1.66 6.25
N ASP A 49 -4.87 2.88 5.77
CA ASP A 49 -3.89 3.77 5.17
C ASP A 49 -4.11 5.20 5.65
N ALA A 50 -3.06 5.83 6.18
CA ALA A 50 -3.07 7.21 6.62
C ALA A 50 -2.54 8.14 5.54
N SER A 51 -3.19 9.29 5.38
CA SER A 51 -2.70 10.36 4.51
C SER A 51 -1.82 11.33 5.28
N ASP A 52 -0.98 12.07 4.56
CA ASP A 52 -0.19 13.18 5.14
C ASP A 52 -1.03 14.44 5.47
N THR A 53 -2.36 14.34 5.36
CA THR A 53 -3.31 15.45 5.63
C THR A 53 -4.26 15.18 6.80
N GLY A 54 -4.07 14.08 7.52
CA GLY A 54 -4.83 13.73 8.72
C GLY A 54 -6.13 12.98 8.45
N LEU A 55 -6.24 12.30 7.30
CA LEU A 55 -7.31 11.34 7.03
C LEU A 55 -6.75 9.92 7.06
N VAL A 56 -7.49 9.01 7.66
CA VAL A 56 -7.19 7.58 7.71
C VAL A 56 -8.33 6.81 7.05
N PHE A 57 -7.99 5.99 6.06
CA PHE A 57 -8.93 5.20 5.28
C PHE A 57 -8.81 3.73 5.66
N ALA A 58 -9.92 3.06 5.96
CA ALA A 58 -9.95 1.63 6.22
C ALA A 58 -10.86 0.93 5.19
N GLN A 59 -10.31 -0.07 4.52
CA GLN A 59 -10.96 -0.82 3.46
C GLN A 59 -11.68 -2.04 4.05
N ASN A 60 -13.02 -1.95 4.14
CA ASN A 60 -13.85 -2.99 4.76
C ASN A 60 -14.29 -4.02 3.73
N MET A 61 -13.37 -4.89 3.33
CA MET A 61 -13.55 -5.88 2.28
C MET A 61 -14.59 -6.94 2.64
N MET A 62 -14.52 -7.49 3.87
CA MET A 62 -15.34 -8.63 4.27
C MET A 62 -16.72 -8.19 4.73
N TYR A 63 -17.77 -8.66 4.06
CA TYR A 63 -19.18 -8.48 4.43
C TYR A 63 -19.72 -7.04 4.44
N ARG A 64 -18.88 -6.02 4.35
CA ARG A 64 -19.30 -4.61 4.45
C ARG A 64 -19.24 -3.86 3.14
N HIS A 65 -18.21 -4.13 2.32
CA HIS A 65 -17.99 -3.48 1.02
C HIS A 65 -18.11 -1.95 1.14
N THR A 66 -17.33 -1.37 2.05
CA THR A 66 -17.27 0.07 2.30
C THR A 66 -15.84 0.51 2.55
N VAL A 67 -15.60 1.79 2.36
CA VAL A 67 -14.38 2.46 2.87
C VAL A 67 -14.82 3.40 3.99
N THR A 68 -14.31 3.21 5.20
CA THR A 68 -14.53 4.13 6.31
C THR A 68 -13.37 5.10 6.43
N VAL A 69 -13.68 6.37 6.60
CA VAL A 69 -12.72 7.46 6.70
C VAL A 69 -12.78 8.05 8.09
N TYR A 70 -11.62 8.16 8.72
CA TYR A 70 -11.44 8.73 10.04
C TYR A 70 -10.54 9.96 9.97
N ASP A 71 -10.64 10.85 10.95
CA ASP A 71 -9.59 11.82 11.23
C ASP A 71 -8.47 11.17 12.08
N SER A 72 -7.32 11.83 12.21
CA SER A 72 -6.19 11.33 13.01
C SER A 72 -6.49 11.21 14.52
N SER A 73 -7.64 11.68 14.99
CA SER A 73 -8.13 11.51 16.36
C SER A 73 -9.07 10.31 16.53
N GLY A 74 -9.27 9.51 15.48
CA GLY A 74 -10.15 8.33 15.50
C GLY A 74 -11.63 8.60 15.28
N ASN A 75 -12.05 9.84 15.02
CA ASN A 75 -13.43 10.13 14.75
C ASN A 75 -13.83 9.73 13.33
N LEU A 76 -14.96 9.03 13.18
CA LEU A 76 -15.51 8.67 11.88
C LEU A 76 -15.97 9.94 11.14
N VAL A 77 -15.32 10.24 10.01
CA VAL A 77 -15.68 11.37 9.13
C VAL A 77 -16.75 10.95 8.13
N LYS A 78 -16.56 9.77 7.49
CA LYS A 78 -17.51 9.27 6.48
C LYS A 78 -17.39 7.77 6.29
N THR A 79 -18.51 7.12 5.96
CA THR A 79 -18.54 5.79 5.34
C THR A 79 -18.89 5.97 3.87
N ILE A 80 -17.99 5.54 3.00
CA ILE A 80 -18.15 5.58 1.55
C ILE A 80 -18.62 4.20 1.11
N PRO A 81 -19.83 4.06 0.54
CA PRO A 81 -20.26 2.80 -0.07
C PRO A 81 -19.33 2.47 -1.25
N ASP A 82 -18.92 1.23 -1.35
CA ASP A 82 -18.13 0.73 -2.47
C ASP A 82 -19.04 0.38 -3.66
N THR A 83 -19.85 1.35 -4.09
CA THR A 83 -20.88 1.19 -5.13
C THR A 83 -20.78 2.27 -6.19
N VAL A 84 -20.86 1.85 -7.44
CA VAL A 84 -20.82 2.75 -8.60
C VAL A 84 -21.82 2.31 -9.67
N ASP A 85 -22.28 3.26 -10.49
CA ASP A 85 -22.87 2.98 -11.82
C ASP A 85 -21.74 2.94 -12.82
N MET A 86 -21.31 1.74 -13.23
CA MET A 86 -20.20 1.55 -14.15
C MET A 86 -20.42 2.22 -15.51
N THR A 87 -21.70 2.34 -15.93
CA THR A 87 -22.04 3.01 -17.18
C THR A 87 -21.67 4.49 -17.16
N ALA A 88 -21.83 5.14 -16.01
CA ALA A 88 -21.43 6.54 -15.83
C ALA A 88 -19.92 6.77 -15.95
N PHE A 89 -19.12 5.72 -15.74
CA PHE A 89 -17.67 5.74 -15.87
C PHE A 89 -17.14 5.16 -17.20
N GLY A 90 -18.04 4.90 -18.18
CA GLY A 90 -17.63 4.46 -19.51
C GLY A 90 -17.57 2.94 -19.70
N PHE A 91 -18.14 2.14 -18.80
CA PHE A 91 -18.20 0.68 -18.85
C PHE A 91 -19.63 0.17 -19.11
N PRO A 92 -20.19 0.32 -20.33
CA PRO A 92 -21.59 -0.04 -20.62
C PRO A 92 -21.87 -1.56 -20.60
N GLY A 93 -20.83 -2.40 -20.57
CA GLY A 93 -20.95 -3.85 -20.39
C GLY A 93 -21.42 -4.27 -19.00
N HIS A 94 -21.43 -3.34 -18.03
CA HIS A 94 -21.81 -3.57 -16.64
C HIS A 94 -22.96 -2.64 -16.23
N PRO A 95 -24.18 -2.85 -16.75
CA PRO A 95 -25.31 -1.96 -16.51
C PRO A 95 -25.84 -2.06 -15.06
N GLY A 96 -26.26 -0.90 -14.53
CA GLY A 96 -26.81 -0.77 -13.18
C GLY A 96 -25.75 -0.53 -12.11
N ILE A 97 -26.19 -0.59 -10.86
CA ILE A 97 -25.31 -0.39 -9.71
C ILE A 97 -24.52 -1.66 -9.43
N THR A 98 -23.22 -1.52 -9.36
CA THR A 98 -22.27 -2.56 -8.99
C THR A 98 -21.56 -2.21 -7.70
N HIS A 99 -20.97 -3.18 -7.03
CA HIS A 99 -20.10 -2.95 -5.87
C HIS A 99 -18.83 -3.77 -5.99
N GLY A 100 -17.77 -3.30 -5.36
CA GLY A 100 -16.50 -3.98 -5.28
C GLY A 100 -16.28 -4.61 -3.90
N ALA A 101 -15.08 -5.12 -3.69
CA ALA A 101 -14.57 -5.61 -2.42
C ALA A 101 -13.24 -4.88 -2.12
N PRO A 102 -13.26 -3.74 -1.40
CA PRO A 102 -12.09 -2.88 -1.23
C PRO A 102 -10.99 -3.56 -0.40
N VAL A 103 -9.77 -3.61 -0.94
CA VAL A 103 -8.65 -4.39 -0.35
C VAL A 103 -7.58 -3.51 0.25
N GLU A 104 -7.01 -2.60 -0.52
CA GLU A 104 -5.88 -1.74 -0.16
C GLU A 104 -6.10 -0.35 -0.72
N ALA A 105 -5.42 0.64 -0.16
CA ALA A 105 -5.45 2.01 -0.67
C ALA A 105 -4.05 2.60 -0.85
N ALA A 106 -3.95 3.64 -1.68
CA ALA A 106 -2.75 4.47 -1.79
C ALA A 106 -3.12 5.91 -2.14
N PHE A 107 -2.55 6.84 -1.39
CA PHE A 107 -2.75 8.27 -1.63
C PHE A 107 -1.84 8.81 -2.72
N THR A 108 -2.31 9.83 -3.45
CA THR A 108 -1.41 10.69 -4.23
C THR A 108 -0.50 11.48 -3.29
N PRO A 109 0.71 11.90 -3.74
CA PRO A 109 1.67 12.61 -2.88
C PRO A 109 1.13 13.93 -2.29
N ASP A 110 0.16 14.54 -2.95
CA ASP A 110 -0.55 15.74 -2.47
C ASP A 110 -1.77 15.39 -1.60
N ALA A 111 -2.01 14.11 -1.35
CA ALA A 111 -3.18 13.56 -0.66
C ALA A 111 -4.53 14.02 -1.25
N ARG A 112 -4.54 14.53 -2.48
CA ARG A 112 -5.75 15.01 -3.17
C ARG A 112 -6.68 13.87 -3.56
N TYR A 113 -6.10 12.73 -3.89
CA TYR A 113 -6.82 11.50 -4.26
C TYR A 113 -6.29 10.32 -3.48
N VAL A 114 -7.16 9.34 -3.29
CA VAL A 114 -6.80 8.00 -2.85
C VAL A 114 -7.34 6.99 -3.84
N TYR A 115 -6.51 6.04 -4.22
CA TYR A 115 -6.89 4.90 -5.04
C TYR A 115 -7.17 3.70 -4.16
N VAL A 116 -8.26 2.97 -4.45
CA VAL A 116 -8.69 1.79 -3.69
C VAL A 116 -8.87 0.63 -4.67
N SER A 117 -8.13 -0.47 -4.45
CA SER A 117 -8.26 -1.69 -5.25
C SER A 117 -9.46 -2.52 -4.80
N ASN A 118 -10.17 -3.15 -5.74
CA ASN A 118 -11.26 -4.07 -5.45
C ASN A 118 -10.86 -5.50 -5.79
N TYR A 119 -10.87 -6.39 -4.79
CA TYR A 119 -10.58 -7.82 -4.94
C TYR A 119 -11.41 -8.46 -6.05
N SER A 120 -12.69 -8.20 -6.04
CA SER A 120 -13.68 -8.62 -7.03
C SER A 120 -14.73 -7.53 -7.22
N MET A 121 -15.42 -7.61 -8.33
CA MET A 121 -16.60 -6.79 -8.62
C MET A 121 -17.84 -7.65 -8.67
N TYR A 122 -18.95 -7.09 -8.19
CA TYR A 122 -20.25 -7.79 -8.13
C TYR A 122 -21.32 -6.98 -8.84
N GLY A 123 -22.08 -7.61 -9.71
CA GLY A 123 -23.14 -6.97 -10.49
C GLY A 123 -23.28 -7.57 -11.89
N ALA A 124 -24.09 -6.94 -12.70
CA ALA A 124 -24.34 -7.41 -14.07
C ALA A 124 -23.06 -7.34 -14.93
N GLY A 125 -22.78 -8.41 -15.66
CA GLY A 125 -21.64 -8.53 -16.56
C GLY A 125 -20.31 -8.88 -15.88
N PHE A 126 -20.31 -9.10 -14.57
CA PHE A 126 -19.12 -9.62 -13.86
C PHE A 126 -19.19 -11.14 -13.74
N GLY A 127 -18.01 -11.77 -13.71
CA GLY A 127 -17.83 -13.19 -13.45
C GLY A 127 -17.98 -13.54 -11.97
N PRO A 128 -17.69 -14.79 -11.59
CA PRO A 128 -17.67 -15.18 -10.20
C PRO A 128 -16.56 -14.47 -9.42
N GLU A 129 -16.64 -14.50 -8.12
CA GLU A 129 -15.56 -14.00 -7.26
C GLU A 129 -14.28 -14.81 -7.50
N GLY A 130 -13.16 -14.11 -7.72
CA GLY A 130 -11.85 -14.74 -7.91
C GLY A 130 -11.39 -15.47 -6.65
N SER A 131 -10.60 -16.52 -6.84
CA SER A 131 -10.04 -17.33 -5.74
C SER A 131 -8.61 -16.92 -5.40
N ASP A 132 -8.20 -17.03 -4.14
CA ASP A 132 -6.81 -16.83 -3.72
C ASP A 132 -5.82 -17.88 -4.28
N THR A 133 -6.33 -18.99 -4.80
CA THR A 133 -5.53 -20.07 -5.43
C THR A 133 -5.61 -20.06 -6.96
N CYS A 134 -6.13 -18.97 -7.54
CA CYS A 134 -6.26 -18.82 -9.00
C CYS A 134 -4.92 -18.75 -9.72
N THR A 135 -4.94 -19.18 -10.96
CA THR A 135 -3.89 -18.93 -11.97
C THR A 135 -4.55 -18.26 -13.18
N PRO A 136 -3.82 -17.61 -14.10
CA PRO A 136 -4.43 -17.03 -15.29
C PRO A 136 -5.33 -18.00 -16.04
N SER A 137 -4.90 -19.25 -16.23
CA SER A 137 -5.68 -20.29 -16.94
C SER A 137 -6.89 -20.77 -16.15
N SER A 138 -6.79 -20.89 -14.81
CA SER A 138 -7.94 -21.31 -14.00
C SER A 138 -8.97 -20.20 -13.88
N ALA A 139 -8.55 -18.95 -13.81
CA ALA A 139 -9.43 -17.79 -13.80
C ALA A 139 -10.18 -17.63 -15.14
N GLU A 140 -9.48 -17.79 -16.27
CA GLU A 140 -10.12 -17.83 -17.59
C GLU A 140 -11.16 -18.95 -17.70
N ALA A 141 -10.81 -20.16 -17.25
CA ALA A 141 -11.72 -21.31 -17.28
C ALA A 141 -12.94 -21.12 -16.34
N ALA A 142 -12.77 -20.39 -15.24
CA ALA A 142 -13.86 -20.05 -14.33
C ALA A 142 -14.77 -18.92 -14.85
N GLY A 143 -14.32 -18.18 -15.87
CA GLY A 143 -14.99 -16.99 -16.37
C GLY A 143 -14.80 -15.76 -15.48
N ASP A 144 -13.70 -15.72 -14.72
CA ASP A 144 -13.33 -14.55 -13.93
C ASP A 144 -13.13 -13.34 -14.85
N THR A 145 -13.54 -12.17 -14.38
CA THR A 145 -13.38 -10.92 -15.11
C THR A 145 -12.35 -10.02 -14.46
N ASN A 146 -11.79 -9.09 -15.22
CA ASN A 146 -10.96 -8.02 -14.67
C ASN A 146 -11.70 -7.29 -13.56
N SER A 147 -10.95 -6.76 -12.61
CA SER A 147 -11.47 -5.93 -11.54
C SER A 147 -11.04 -4.48 -11.73
N TYR A 148 -11.34 -3.62 -10.76
CA TYR A 148 -11.23 -2.18 -10.90
C TYR A 148 -10.58 -1.56 -9.67
N VAL A 149 -9.94 -0.42 -9.91
CA VAL A 149 -9.49 0.51 -8.89
C VAL A 149 -10.42 1.71 -8.90
N TYR A 150 -10.90 2.13 -7.74
CA TYR A 150 -11.65 3.37 -7.58
C TYR A 150 -10.72 4.49 -7.16
N ARG A 151 -10.86 5.66 -7.77
CA ARG A 151 -10.26 6.90 -7.27
C ARG A 151 -11.31 7.64 -6.44
N ILE A 152 -10.93 8.03 -5.22
CA ILE A 152 -11.76 8.81 -4.32
C ILE A 152 -11.14 10.20 -4.17
N ASP A 153 -11.92 11.24 -4.40
CA ASP A 153 -11.56 12.62 -4.11
C ASP A 153 -11.65 12.87 -2.60
N THR A 154 -10.52 13.18 -1.96
CA THR A 154 -10.43 13.35 -0.50
C THR A 154 -11.17 14.58 0.04
N ARG A 155 -11.50 15.58 -0.79
CA ARG A 155 -12.28 16.74 -0.37
C ARG A 155 -13.78 16.49 -0.34
N THR A 156 -14.27 15.64 -1.25
CA THR A 156 -15.70 15.30 -1.34
C THR A 156 -16.01 13.96 -0.69
N LEU A 157 -14.98 13.15 -0.48
CA LEU A 157 -15.06 11.77 0.00
C LEU A 157 -16.05 10.96 -0.85
N SER A 158 -15.87 11.01 -2.17
CA SER A 158 -16.69 10.30 -3.15
C SER A 158 -15.83 9.73 -4.27
N ILE A 159 -16.27 8.59 -4.81
CA ILE A 159 -15.65 7.96 -5.98
C ILE A 159 -15.88 8.89 -7.18
N ASP A 160 -14.79 9.32 -7.82
CA ASP A 160 -14.83 10.21 -8.99
C ASP A 160 -14.25 9.57 -10.25
N GLN A 161 -13.60 8.40 -10.15
CA GLN A 161 -13.04 7.66 -11.26
C GLN A 161 -13.03 6.16 -10.99
N VAL A 162 -13.22 5.38 -12.06
CA VAL A 162 -13.13 3.91 -12.06
C VAL A 162 -12.13 3.51 -13.13
N ILE A 163 -11.18 2.64 -12.80
CA ILE A 163 -10.06 2.26 -13.66
C ILE A 163 -10.00 0.75 -13.73
N GLU A 164 -10.09 0.18 -14.94
CA GLU A 164 -9.93 -1.25 -15.14
C GLU A 164 -8.47 -1.68 -14.96
N VAL A 165 -8.26 -2.80 -14.25
CA VAL A 165 -6.95 -3.42 -14.01
C VAL A 165 -7.03 -4.93 -14.26
N GLY A 166 -6.09 -5.73 -13.76
CA GLY A 166 -6.13 -7.18 -13.96
C GLY A 166 -7.05 -7.92 -12.99
N LEU A 167 -6.87 -9.24 -12.92
CA LEU A 167 -7.67 -10.15 -12.09
C LEU A 167 -7.21 -10.10 -10.63
N VAL A 168 -8.14 -9.92 -9.72
CA VAL A 168 -7.91 -9.95 -8.27
C VAL A 168 -6.78 -9.00 -7.84
N PRO A 169 -6.92 -7.68 -8.06
CA PRO A 169 -5.92 -6.73 -7.61
C PRO A 169 -5.82 -6.75 -6.08
N LYS A 170 -4.59 -6.79 -5.56
CA LYS A 170 -4.31 -6.87 -4.12
C LYS A 170 -3.73 -5.57 -3.60
N TYR A 171 -2.55 -5.20 -4.06
CA TYR A 171 -1.81 -4.05 -3.56
C TYR A 171 -1.64 -3.00 -4.65
N LEU A 172 -1.45 -1.76 -4.23
CA LEU A 172 -1.24 -0.64 -5.14
C LEU A 172 -0.35 0.42 -4.50
N ALA A 173 0.38 1.14 -5.33
CA ALA A 173 1.24 2.23 -4.90
C ALA A 173 1.22 3.36 -5.93
N VAL A 174 1.25 4.60 -5.47
CA VAL A 174 1.41 5.80 -6.31
C VAL A 174 2.87 6.22 -6.29
N SER A 175 3.43 6.56 -7.45
CA SER A 175 4.81 7.07 -7.52
C SER A 175 4.95 8.42 -6.81
N PRO A 176 6.12 8.71 -6.20
CA PRO A 176 6.35 9.98 -5.48
C PRO A 176 6.14 11.25 -6.33
N ASP A 177 6.30 11.17 -7.66
CA ASP A 177 5.98 12.27 -8.59
C ASP A 177 4.47 12.36 -8.92
N GLY A 178 3.66 11.42 -8.43
CA GLY A 178 2.23 11.35 -8.65
C GLY A 178 1.82 10.85 -10.05
N LYS A 179 2.76 10.50 -10.91
CA LYS A 179 2.48 10.16 -12.31
C LYS A 179 1.91 8.77 -12.52
N TRP A 180 2.40 7.80 -11.76
CA TRP A 180 2.07 6.39 -11.95
C TRP A 180 1.32 5.81 -10.75
N LEU A 181 0.26 5.06 -11.03
CA LEU A 181 -0.32 4.12 -10.10
C LEU A 181 0.06 2.72 -10.59
N VAL A 182 0.71 1.94 -9.73
CA VAL A 182 1.12 0.55 -9.99
C VAL A 182 0.25 -0.37 -9.15
N VAL A 183 -0.38 -1.38 -9.77
CA VAL A 183 -1.35 -2.28 -9.13
C VAL A 183 -0.94 -3.72 -9.36
N SER A 184 -0.77 -4.50 -8.29
CA SER A 184 -0.47 -5.93 -8.38
C SER A 184 -1.74 -6.75 -8.59
N ASN A 185 -1.81 -7.52 -9.67
CA ASN A 185 -2.93 -8.36 -10.04
C ASN A 185 -2.61 -9.82 -9.72
N TRP A 186 -3.14 -10.29 -8.61
CA TRP A 186 -2.81 -11.59 -8.01
C TRP A 186 -3.04 -12.78 -8.96
N CYS A 187 -4.17 -12.82 -9.66
CA CYS A 187 -4.56 -13.92 -10.53
C CYS A 187 -4.09 -13.77 -11.97
N SER A 188 -3.79 -12.57 -12.42
CA SER A 188 -3.20 -12.33 -13.75
C SER A 188 -1.69 -12.53 -13.79
N PHE A 189 -1.02 -12.60 -12.62
CA PHE A 189 0.43 -12.73 -12.48
C PHE A 189 1.21 -11.56 -13.13
N ASP A 190 0.58 -10.39 -13.13
CA ASP A 190 1.14 -9.17 -13.69
C ASP A 190 0.89 -7.96 -12.78
N VAL A 191 1.41 -6.81 -13.19
CA VAL A 191 1.05 -5.52 -12.63
C VAL A 191 0.44 -4.65 -13.72
N SER A 192 -0.61 -3.90 -13.36
CA SER A 192 -1.13 -2.80 -14.17
C SER A 192 -0.40 -1.51 -13.82
N ILE A 193 0.04 -0.77 -14.83
CA ILE A 193 0.58 0.59 -14.68
C ILE A 193 -0.43 1.55 -15.28
N VAL A 194 -0.90 2.49 -14.45
CA VAL A 194 -1.93 3.47 -14.79
C VAL A 194 -1.30 4.85 -14.79
N ASP A 195 -1.53 5.61 -15.85
CA ASP A 195 -1.25 7.05 -15.88
C ASP A 195 -2.33 7.77 -15.07
N THR A 196 -1.93 8.43 -13.99
CA THR A 196 -2.85 9.06 -13.05
C THR A 196 -3.55 10.28 -13.63
N ALA A 197 -2.91 10.98 -14.59
CA ALA A 197 -3.47 12.17 -15.21
C ALA A 197 -4.62 11.82 -16.17
N THR A 198 -4.53 10.69 -16.86
CA THR A 198 -5.57 10.20 -17.79
C THR A 198 -6.49 9.16 -17.14
N ALA A 199 -6.14 8.66 -15.97
CA ALA A 199 -6.81 7.54 -15.27
C ALA A 199 -6.95 6.30 -16.18
N THR A 200 -5.93 6.00 -16.98
CA THR A 200 -5.93 4.91 -17.98
C THR A 200 -4.78 3.94 -17.71
N GLN A 201 -5.06 2.65 -17.77
CA GLN A 201 -4.03 1.63 -17.80
C GLN A 201 -3.21 1.74 -19.10
N VAL A 202 -1.92 2.01 -18.98
CA VAL A 202 -1.01 2.20 -20.12
C VAL A 202 -0.11 0.99 -20.37
N ALA A 203 0.08 0.14 -19.37
CA ALA A 203 0.84 -1.10 -19.50
C ALA A 203 0.34 -2.19 -18.56
N ARG A 204 0.56 -3.45 -18.95
CA ARG A 204 0.50 -4.65 -18.10
C ARG A 204 1.82 -5.37 -18.22
N VAL A 205 2.50 -5.58 -17.10
CA VAL A 205 3.85 -6.17 -17.05
C VAL A 205 3.78 -7.51 -16.33
N PRO A 206 4.02 -8.65 -17.00
CA PRO A 206 4.13 -9.95 -16.37
C PRO A 206 5.28 -9.98 -15.36
N VAL A 207 5.02 -10.37 -14.12
CA VAL A 207 6.02 -10.35 -13.04
C VAL A 207 6.25 -11.73 -12.39
N GLY A 208 5.28 -12.61 -12.43
CA GLY A 208 5.30 -13.93 -11.80
C GLY A 208 4.09 -14.16 -10.90
N ALA A 209 4.05 -15.36 -10.30
CA ALA A 209 2.89 -15.83 -9.57
C ALA A 209 2.64 -15.02 -8.28
N TYR A 210 1.41 -14.61 -8.09
CA TYR A 210 0.92 -13.97 -6.87
C TYR A 210 1.68 -12.70 -6.50
N PRO A 211 1.78 -11.68 -7.38
CA PRO A 211 2.38 -10.40 -7.04
C PRO A 211 1.59 -9.73 -5.92
N ARG A 212 2.30 -9.11 -4.95
CA ARG A 212 1.67 -8.56 -3.75
C ARG A 212 2.14 -7.13 -3.47
N GLY A 213 2.99 -6.92 -2.48
CA GLY A 213 3.49 -5.61 -2.07
C GLY A 213 4.26 -4.89 -3.17
N ILE A 214 4.16 -3.58 -3.18
CA ILE A 214 4.83 -2.69 -4.13
C ILE A 214 5.51 -1.58 -3.35
N ALA A 215 6.77 -1.30 -3.67
CA ALA A 215 7.47 -0.09 -3.26
C ALA A 215 7.99 0.63 -4.50
N ILE A 216 7.96 1.97 -4.48
CA ILE A 216 8.46 2.78 -5.59
C ILE A 216 9.62 3.64 -5.09
N SER A 217 10.69 3.74 -5.89
CA SER A 217 11.86 4.52 -5.55
C SER A 217 11.52 6.01 -5.36
N PRO A 218 12.22 6.73 -4.45
CA PRO A 218 11.92 8.14 -4.16
C PRO A 218 12.03 9.07 -5.37
N ASN A 219 12.83 8.69 -6.38
CA ASN A 219 12.96 9.40 -7.65
C ASN A 219 11.94 8.98 -8.71
N SER A 220 10.99 8.09 -8.35
CA SER A 220 9.93 7.58 -9.25
C SER A 220 10.44 6.83 -10.48
N SER A 221 11.69 6.35 -10.49
CA SER A 221 12.25 5.64 -11.64
C SER A 221 11.96 4.15 -11.66
N GLU A 222 11.79 3.53 -10.49
CA GLU A 222 11.66 2.07 -10.36
C GLU A 222 10.54 1.68 -9.41
N ALA A 223 9.83 0.61 -9.75
CA ALA A 223 8.91 -0.08 -8.88
C ALA A 223 9.43 -1.49 -8.54
N TYR A 224 9.36 -1.85 -7.27
CA TYR A 224 9.73 -3.15 -6.72
C TYR A 224 8.48 -3.91 -6.35
N ILE A 225 8.36 -5.15 -6.82
CA ILE A 225 7.16 -5.98 -6.68
C ILE A 225 7.51 -7.27 -5.95
N ALA A 226 6.91 -7.53 -4.80
CA ALA A 226 7.03 -8.81 -4.09
C ALA A 226 6.29 -9.91 -4.84
N ILE A 227 6.96 -11.02 -5.12
CA ILE A 227 6.36 -12.19 -5.78
C ILE A 227 6.09 -13.27 -4.72
N MET A 228 4.90 -13.23 -4.12
CA MET A 228 4.54 -14.11 -3.01
C MET A 228 4.46 -15.59 -3.40
N GLY A 229 4.24 -15.90 -4.67
CA GLY A 229 4.32 -17.26 -5.21
C GLY A 229 5.74 -17.75 -5.50
N GLY A 230 6.74 -17.09 -4.95
CA GLY A 230 8.18 -17.39 -5.14
C GLY A 230 9.01 -16.84 -3.98
N ASP A 231 10.22 -16.41 -4.31
CA ASP A 231 11.25 -15.98 -3.35
C ASP A 231 11.97 -14.69 -3.77
N ASN A 232 11.40 -13.98 -4.75
CA ASN A 232 12.04 -12.82 -5.37
C ASN A 232 11.21 -11.54 -5.26
N VAL A 233 11.92 -10.43 -5.36
CA VAL A 233 11.36 -9.12 -5.73
C VAL A 233 11.71 -8.86 -7.20
N VAL A 234 10.74 -8.38 -7.98
CA VAL A 234 10.89 -7.99 -9.38
C VAL A 234 11.05 -6.47 -9.47
N THR A 235 11.97 -6.01 -10.32
CA THR A 235 12.16 -4.58 -10.61
C THR A 235 11.54 -4.21 -11.96
N ILE A 236 10.80 -3.09 -11.98
CA ILE A 236 10.19 -2.50 -13.17
C ILE A 236 10.72 -1.08 -13.31
N ASP A 237 11.27 -0.75 -14.47
CA ASP A 237 11.59 0.63 -14.84
C ASP A 237 10.33 1.38 -15.27
N LEU A 238 10.01 2.48 -14.58
CA LEU A 238 8.79 3.25 -14.79
C LEU A 238 8.90 4.24 -15.96
N GLN A 239 10.06 4.37 -16.61
CA GLN A 239 10.20 5.13 -17.84
C GLN A 239 9.87 4.26 -19.06
N SER A 240 10.43 3.06 -19.10
CA SER A 240 10.16 2.10 -20.20
C SER A 240 8.92 1.25 -19.96
N LEU A 241 8.34 1.27 -18.77
CA LEU A 241 7.20 0.47 -18.31
C LEU A 241 7.45 -1.04 -18.52
N ALA A 242 8.66 -1.49 -18.21
CA ALA A 242 9.10 -2.86 -18.46
C ALA A 242 9.86 -3.43 -17.27
N LYS A 243 9.77 -4.77 -17.11
CA LYS A 243 10.58 -5.52 -16.15
C LYS A 243 12.04 -5.43 -16.55
N THR A 244 12.92 -5.04 -15.61
CA THR A 244 14.36 -4.90 -15.80
C THR A 244 15.16 -5.96 -15.08
N GLY A 245 14.64 -6.54 -13.99
CA GLY A 245 15.35 -7.52 -13.21
C GLY A 245 14.50 -8.22 -12.16
N SER A 246 15.19 -9.03 -11.37
CA SER A 246 14.67 -9.59 -10.12
C SER A 246 15.84 -10.06 -9.26
N PHE A 247 15.65 -10.03 -7.94
CA PHE A 247 16.63 -10.49 -6.97
C PHE A 247 15.97 -11.31 -5.86
N PHE A 248 16.74 -12.21 -5.28
CA PHE A 248 16.28 -13.10 -4.21
C PHE A 248 16.18 -12.36 -2.88
N VAL A 249 15.08 -12.61 -2.13
CA VAL A 249 14.88 -12.00 -0.80
C VAL A 249 14.49 -13.03 0.27
N GLY A 250 14.03 -14.20 -0.12
CA GLY A 250 13.50 -15.25 0.78
C GLY A 250 12.09 -15.65 0.42
N GLU A 251 11.61 -16.73 1.04
CA GLU A 251 10.36 -17.41 0.71
C GLU A 251 9.11 -16.56 1.01
N ASN A 252 8.17 -16.53 0.06
CA ASN A 252 6.88 -15.86 0.15
C ASN A 252 6.97 -14.36 0.52
N PRO A 253 7.73 -13.52 -0.20
CA PRO A 253 7.78 -12.09 0.06
C PRO A 253 6.40 -11.47 -0.14
N ARG A 254 5.95 -10.64 0.83
CA ARG A 254 4.58 -10.17 0.85
C ARG A 254 4.43 -8.65 0.80
N GLN A 255 4.96 -7.94 1.79
CA GLN A 255 4.88 -6.47 1.86
C GLN A 255 6.28 -5.88 1.65
N LEU A 256 6.30 -4.74 0.99
CA LEU A 256 7.51 -3.96 0.76
C LEU A 256 7.35 -2.55 1.34
N VAL A 257 8.36 -2.07 2.05
CA VAL A 257 8.52 -0.64 2.33
C VAL A 257 9.97 -0.23 2.06
N MET A 258 10.17 1.00 1.64
CA MET A 258 11.48 1.53 1.30
C MET A 258 11.97 2.51 2.36
N SER A 259 13.28 2.56 2.60
CA SER A 259 13.86 3.62 3.41
C SER A 259 13.64 4.99 2.73
N PRO A 260 13.47 6.08 3.50
CA PRO A 260 13.20 7.41 2.91
C PRO A 260 14.25 7.90 1.91
N ASP A 261 15.50 7.43 2.05
CA ASP A 261 16.61 7.75 1.14
C ASP A 261 16.70 6.81 -0.07
N GLY A 262 15.87 5.77 -0.13
CA GLY A 262 15.86 4.77 -1.20
C GLY A 262 17.02 3.78 -1.18
N SER A 263 17.84 3.75 -0.12
CA SER A 263 19.01 2.86 -0.04
C SER A 263 18.64 1.42 0.31
N TYR A 264 17.56 1.23 1.05
CA TYR A 264 17.15 -0.08 1.57
C TYR A 264 15.69 -0.38 1.25
N LEU A 265 15.44 -1.64 0.94
CA LEU A 265 14.09 -2.21 0.86
C LEU A 265 13.89 -3.15 2.05
N TYR A 266 12.78 -3.00 2.76
CA TYR A 266 12.37 -3.91 3.82
C TYR A 266 11.24 -4.79 3.29
N VAL A 267 11.33 -6.09 3.55
CA VAL A 267 10.41 -7.09 2.99
C VAL A 267 9.91 -7.98 4.12
N THR A 268 8.60 -8.21 4.21
CA THR A 268 8.05 -9.28 5.05
C THR A 268 8.05 -10.59 4.28
N LEU A 269 8.50 -11.66 4.92
CA LEU A 269 8.48 -13.03 4.41
C LEU A 269 7.41 -13.83 5.13
N ASN A 270 6.25 -13.95 4.50
CA ASN A 270 5.04 -14.51 5.11
C ASN A 270 5.21 -15.96 5.59
N GLY A 271 5.95 -16.79 4.84
CA GLY A 271 6.22 -18.18 5.21
C GLY A 271 7.12 -18.32 6.44
N PRO A 272 8.35 -17.76 6.43
CA PRO A 272 9.28 -17.85 7.55
C PRO A 272 8.91 -17.02 8.77
N GLY A 273 8.07 -15.99 8.62
CA GLY A 273 7.76 -15.03 9.69
C GLY A 273 8.91 -14.06 9.98
N GLU A 274 9.65 -13.67 8.93
CA GLU A 274 10.83 -12.80 9.01
C GLU A 274 10.64 -11.49 8.27
N ALA A 275 11.10 -10.39 8.88
CA ALA A 275 11.35 -9.15 8.18
C ALA A 275 12.82 -9.11 7.74
N VAL A 276 13.07 -8.88 6.45
CA VAL A 276 14.44 -8.77 5.90
C VAL A 276 14.72 -7.36 5.43
N LYS A 277 16.01 -6.98 5.48
CA LYS A 277 16.55 -5.73 4.96
C LYS A 277 17.42 -6.04 3.75
N VAL A 278 17.11 -5.42 2.62
CA VAL A 278 17.85 -5.56 1.37
C VAL A 278 18.61 -4.26 1.09
N ASP A 279 19.87 -4.35 0.77
CA ASP A 279 20.69 -3.25 0.24
C ASP A 279 20.45 -3.18 -1.27
N LEU A 280 19.82 -2.09 -1.74
CA LEU A 280 19.47 -1.89 -3.16
C LEU A 280 20.66 -1.53 -4.05
N ALA A 281 21.83 -1.21 -3.50
CA ALA A 281 23.04 -1.03 -4.29
C ALA A 281 23.66 -2.38 -4.72
N THR A 282 23.34 -3.45 -4.00
CA THR A 282 23.90 -4.80 -4.23
C THR A 282 22.83 -5.86 -4.51
N ASP A 283 21.55 -5.54 -4.30
CA ASP A 283 20.41 -6.46 -4.35
C ASP A 283 20.56 -7.65 -3.39
N GLN A 284 21.23 -7.43 -2.25
CA GLN A 284 21.49 -8.49 -1.27
C GLN A 284 20.73 -8.26 0.03
N VAL A 285 20.22 -9.36 0.60
CA VAL A 285 19.71 -9.36 1.97
C VAL A 285 20.90 -9.19 2.92
N VAL A 286 20.88 -8.11 3.71
CA VAL A 286 21.96 -7.74 4.64
C VAL A 286 21.60 -7.97 6.11
N ALA A 287 20.32 -8.16 6.41
CA ALA A 287 19.84 -8.51 7.76
C ALA A 287 18.46 -9.16 7.68
N SER A 288 18.15 -10.02 8.65
CA SER A 288 16.82 -10.60 8.87
C SER A 288 16.49 -10.67 10.36
N THR A 289 15.20 -10.68 10.69
CA THR A 289 14.73 -10.84 12.06
C THR A 289 13.38 -11.54 12.04
N TYR A 290 13.25 -12.62 12.81
CA TYR A 290 11.96 -13.25 13.05
C TYR A 290 11.09 -12.33 13.90
N THR A 291 9.91 -11.99 13.45
CA THR A 291 8.98 -11.07 14.13
C THR A 291 7.74 -11.78 14.66
N GLY A 292 7.34 -12.88 14.05
CA GLY A 292 6.17 -13.66 14.41
C GLY A 292 5.65 -14.48 13.23
N GLU A 293 4.60 -15.25 13.44
CA GLU A 293 4.03 -16.13 12.41
C GLU A 293 3.09 -15.40 11.46
N ASP A 294 3.17 -15.71 10.17
CA ASP A 294 2.34 -15.19 9.07
C ASP A 294 2.38 -13.64 9.03
N GLU A 295 3.55 -13.07 8.73
CA GLU A 295 3.70 -11.62 8.56
C GLU A 295 2.84 -11.11 7.39
N ARG A 296 2.02 -10.09 7.66
CA ARG A 296 1.04 -9.61 6.67
C ARG A 296 1.38 -8.26 6.07
N SER A 297 1.67 -7.30 6.90
CA SER A 297 1.83 -5.91 6.50
C SER A 297 2.91 -5.24 7.33
N MET A 298 3.48 -4.17 6.78
CA MET A 298 4.56 -3.43 7.43
C MET A 298 4.41 -1.94 7.10
N ALA A 299 4.72 -1.10 8.08
CA ALA A 299 4.83 0.36 7.93
C ALA A 299 6.20 0.83 8.42
N ILE A 300 6.64 2.00 7.92
CA ILE A 300 7.87 2.65 8.35
C ILE A 300 7.53 4.02 8.96
N ALA A 301 8.19 4.38 10.05
CA ALA A 301 8.09 5.73 10.60
C ALA A 301 8.64 6.78 9.63
N THR A 302 8.09 7.99 9.66
CA THR A 302 8.52 9.09 8.76
C THR A 302 10.01 9.42 8.86
N ASP A 303 10.62 9.23 10.06
CA ASP A 303 12.05 9.44 10.27
C ASP A 303 12.93 8.27 9.78
N GLY A 304 12.31 7.21 9.26
CA GLY A 304 12.99 6.03 8.75
C GLY A 304 13.70 5.18 9.81
N GLN A 305 13.50 5.43 11.12
CA GLN A 305 14.26 4.77 12.20
C GLN A 305 13.57 3.53 12.76
N SER A 306 12.27 3.35 12.49
CA SER A 306 11.50 2.19 12.97
C SER A 306 10.62 1.60 11.89
N LEU A 307 10.49 0.26 11.93
CA LEU A 307 9.49 -0.51 11.22
C LEU A 307 8.46 -1.06 12.20
N TYR A 308 7.24 -1.26 11.73
CA TYR A 308 6.15 -1.87 12.46
C TYR A 308 5.58 -3.01 11.63
N VAL A 309 5.69 -4.24 12.12
CA VAL A 309 5.34 -5.45 11.37
C VAL A 309 4.15 -6.13 12.02
N VAL A 310 3.12 -6.42 11.24
CA VAL A 310 1.92 -7.16 11.66
C VAL A 310 2.16 -8.65 11.49
N ASN A 311 2.00 -9.42 12.58
CA ASN A 311 2.12 -10.87 12.62
C ASN A 311 0.74 -11.48 12.83
N TYR A 312 0.14 -11.97 11.76
CA TYR A 312 -1.27 -12.36 11.70
C TYR A 312 -1.62 -13.54 12.62
N LEU A 313 -0.80 -14.61 12.63
CA LEU A 313 -1.03 -15.78 13.47
C LEU A 313 -0.44 -15.63 14.87
N SER A 314 0.50 -14.73 15.08
CA SER A 314 1.01 -14.40 16.41
C SER A 314 0.18 -13.38 17.15
N ASP A 315 -0.81 -12.75 16.50
CA ASP A 315 -1.69 -11.74 17.11
C ASP A 315 -0.92 -10.53 17.69
N THR A 316 0.16 -10.09 17.00
CA THR A 316 1.06 -9.04 17.48
C THR A 316 1.43 -8.02 16.41
N VAL A 317 1.91 -6.88 16.88
CA VAL A 317 2.77 -5.96 16.11
C VAL A 317 4.16 -5.97 16.73
N THR A 318 5.19 -6.19 15.90
CA THR A 318 6.60 -6.10 16.28
C THR A 318 7.21 -4.84 15.72
N LYS A 319 7.80 -4.02 16.60
CA LYS A 319 8.54 -2.82 16.25
C LYS A 319 10.03 -3.15 16.16
N LEU A 320 10.66 -2.77 15.04
CA LEU A 320 12.08 -3.01 14.76
C LEU A 320 12.83 -1.69 14.59
N ARG A 321 14.11 -1.68 14.94
CA ARG A 321 15.05 -0.63 14.57
C ARG A 321 15.56 -0.88 13.14
N THR A 322 15.47 0.09 12.27
CA THR A 322 15.87 -0.06 10.85
C THR A 322 17.37 -0.22 10.64
N SER A 323 18.21 0.32 11.53
CA SER A 323 19.66 0.29 11.36
C SER A 323 20.25 -1.13 11.44
N ASP A 324 19.76 -1.94 12.39
CA ASP A 324 20.29 -3.28 12.73
C ASP A 324 19.23 -4.38 12.75
N MET A 325 17.98 -4.04 12.43
CA MET A 325 16.80 -4.93 12.47
C MET A 325 16.51 -5.52 13.85
N SER A 326 17.04 -4.94 14.93
CA SER A 326 16.76 -5.41 16.29
C SER A 326 15.32 -5.12 16.72
N ILE A 327 14.70 -6.07 17.45
CA ILE A 327 13.37 -5.90 18.04
C ILE A 327 13.44 -4.85 19.16
N LEU A 328 12.63 -3.82 19.07
CA LEU A 328 12.47 -2.79 20.09
C LEU A 328 11.31 -3.12 21.02
N GLN A 329 10.20 -3.63 20.47
CA GLN A 329 9.00 -3.95 21.22
C GLN A 329 8.12 -4.91 20.43
N THR A 330 7.36 -5.75 21.15
CA THR A 330 6.24 -6.52 20.58
C THR A 330 5.01 -6.26 21.43
N VAL A 331 3.89 -5.90 20.80
CA VAL A 331 2.61 -5.62 21.47
C VAL A 331 1.52 -6.54 20.93
N SER A 332 0.57 -6.92 21.79
CA SER A 332 -0.59 -7.71 21.37
C SER A 332 -1.64 -6.81 20.70
N THR A 333 -2.30 -7.35 19.67
CA THR A 333 -3.34 -6.65 18.89
C THR A 333 -4.71 -7.31 19.00
N GLY A 334 -4.85 -8.42 19.70
CA GLY A 334 -6.00 -9.30 19.54
C GLY A 334 -5.91 -10.10 18.23
N VAL A 335 -6.98 -10.82 17.89
CA VAL A 335 -6.95 -11.91 16.89
C VAL A 335 -6.83 -11.38 15.46
N HIS A 336 -5.82 -11.84 14.75
CA HIS A 336 -5.60 -11.67 13.31
C HIS A 336 -5.44 -10.20 12.85
N PRO A 337 -4.40 -9.47 13.30
CA PRO A 337 -4.05 -8.18 12.71
C PRO A 337 -3.61 -8.38 11.26
N VAL A 338 -4.02 -7.48 10.34
CA VAL A 338 -3.86 -7.73 8.91
C VAL A 338 -3.28 -6.56 8.13
N GLY A 339 -3.56 -5.32 8.54
CA GLY A 339 -3.08 -4.11 7.91
C GLY A 339 -2.48 -3.16 8.94
N ILE A 340 -1.56 -2.30 8.52
CA ILE A 340 -0.89 -1.34 9.40
C ILE A 340 -0.48 -0.12 8.59
N THR A 341 -0.60 1.06 9.20
CA THR A 341 -0.08 2.31 8.66
C THR A 341 0.49 3.18 9.78
N TYR A 342 1.43 4.05 9.43
CA TYR A 342 1.96 5.09 10.30
C TYR A 342 1.35 6.42 9.91
N ASP A 343 0.65 7.09 10.83
CA ASP A 343 0.12 8.43 10.63
C ASP A 343 1.23 9.46 10.85
N ALA A 344 1.70 10.08 9.77
CA ALA A 344 2.77 11.08 9.81
C ALA A 344 2.39 12.35 10.56
N ILE A 345 1.09 12.62 10.77
CA ILE A 345 0.59 13.83 11.46
C ILE A 345 0.72 13.68 12.98
N THR A 346 0.28 12.54 13.52
CA THR A 346 0.29 12.28 14.97
C THR A 346 1.51 11.49 15.43
N GLY A 347 2.10 10.69 14.54
CA GLY A 347 3.11 9.69 14.87
C GLY A 347 2.50 8.40 15.38
N ASP A 348 1.19 8.20 15.27
CA ASP A 348 0.50 7.02 15.72
C ASP A 348 0.55 5.90 14.70
N VAL A 349 0.44 4.67 15.18
CA VAL A 349 0.38 3.45 14.39
C VAL A 349 -1.03 2.90 14.43
N TRP A 350 -1.66 2.82 13.27
CA TRP A 350 -3.00 2.27 13.11
C TRP A 350 -2.93 0.83 12.60
N VAL A 351 -3.68 -0.06 13.23
CA VAL A 351 -3.69 -1.49 12.91
C VAL A 351 -5.10 -1.95 12.60
N ALA A 352 -5.29 -2.50 11.41
CA ALA A 352 -6.53 -3.16 11.01
C ALA A 352 -6.52 -4.60 11.55
N VAL A 353 -7.57 -4.96 12.30
CA VAL A 353 -7.75 -6.30 12.86
C VAL A 353 -8.93 -6.97 12.18
N TYR A 354 -8.69 -8.16 11.64
CA TYR A 354 -9.64 -8.89 10.79
C TYR A 354 -11.00 -9.16 11.44
N THR A 355 -11.05 -9.20 12.78
CA THR A 355 -12.27 -9.40 13.56
C THR A 355 -13.17 -8.15 13.67
N GLY A 356 -12.82 -7.05 12.98
CA GLY A 356 -13.66 -5.86 12.87
C GLY A 356 -13.28 -4.74 13.84
N GLN A 357 -11.99 -4.48 13.98
CA GLN A 357 -11.45 -3.41 14.81
C GLN A 357 -10.33 -2.64 14.08
N LEU A 358 -10.18 -1.37 14.44
CA LEU A 358 -8.96 -0.60 14.23
C LEU A 358 -8.37 -0.28 15.61
N LEU A 359 -7.11 -0.64 15.80
CA LEU A 359 -6.34 -0.27 16.99
C LEU A 359 -5.46 0.92 16.68
N VAL A 360 -5.42 1.89 17.58
CA VAL A 360 -4.54 3.06 17.46
C VAL A 360 -3.52 3.00 18.59
N PHE A 361 -2.26 2.89 18.22
CA PHE A 361 -1.14 2.92 19.16
C PHE A 361 -0.41 4.26 19.04
N ALA A 362 -0.32 5.01 20.13
CA ALA A 362 0.60 6.13 20.18
C ALA A 362 2.04 5.60 20.23
N ASP A 363 2.91 6.12 19.36
CA ASP A 363 4.35 5.86 19.42
C ASP A 363 5.01 6.99 20.22
N THR A 364 5.10 6.82 21.55
CA THR A 364 5.45 7.87 22.52
C THR A 364 6.79 7.59 23.20
N PRO A 365 7.49 8.64 23.69
CA PRO A 365 8.73 8.53 24.46
C PRO A 365 8.65 7.66 25.70
#